data_c9e3f5afb5ece9bc1f6adcb542e5c0fe
#
_entry.id   c9e3f5afb5ece9bc1f6adcb542e5c0fe
#
_cell.length_a   1.000
_cell.length_b   1.000
_cell.length_c   1.000
_cell.angle_alpha   90.00
_cell.angle_beta   90.00
_cell.angle_gamma   90.00
#
_symmetry.space_group_name_H-M   'P 1'
#
loop_
_entity.id
_entity.type
_entity.pdbx_description
1 polymer ?
#
loop_
_entity_poly.entity_id
_entity_poly.type
_entity_poly.pdbx_seq_one_letter_code
_entity_poly.pdbx_strand_id
1 'polypeptide(L)'
;MIMYSAEVCGKVLYELNIPHKDILKAKNTFLETPLLIDILSNPTITKEEKCSVIDKVFPDSIKSFIKGMCSFGHIKEINSIFEAYEDYTLKLSNTLKAELIYVNKPTDIQIEKFRETLKKKYNVSNVNINLKQDTSLIGGYILKVGDVEFNKS
;
A
#
# COMPACT_ATOMS: atom_id res chain seq x y z
N MET A 1 -25.00 11.54 0.30
CA MET A 1 -23.99 10.61 0.85
C MET A 1 -22.61 11.11 0.50
N ILE A 2 -21.78 11.30 1.49
CA ILE A 2 -20.39 11.72 1.27
C ILE A 2 -19.58 10.49 0.89
N MET A 3 -19.02 10.49 -0.32
CA MET A 3 -18.11 9.42 -0.75
C MET A 3 -16.68 9.87 -0.49
N TYR A 4 -15.97 9.11 0.32
CA TYR A 4 -14.56 9.35 0.59
C TYR A 4 -13.69 8.62 -0.42
N SER A 5 -12.62 9.26 -0.89
CA SER A 5 -11.66 8.60 -1.75
C SER A 5 -10.81 7.60 -0.96
N ALA A 6 -10.15 6.68 -1.66
CA ALA A 6 -9.24 5.75 -1.02
C ALA A 6 -8.13 6.49 -0.27
N GLU A 7 -7.67 7.62 -0.79
CA GLU A 7 -6.64 8.44 -0.15
C GLU A 7 -7.09 8.97 1.21
N VAL A 8 -8.33 9.48 1.29
CA VAL A 8 -8.88 9.98 2.56
C VAL A 8 -9.03 8.84 3.56
N CYS A 9 -9.51 7.69 3.12
CA CYS A 9 -9.65 6.51 3.98
C CYS A 9 -8.29 6.03 4.48
N GLY A 10 -7.26 6.09 3.66
CA GLY A 10 -5.89 5.74 4.05
C GLY A 10 -5.35 6.66 5.14
N LYS A 11 -5.62 7.96 5.03
CA LYS A 11 -5.27 8.93 6.08
C LYS A 11 -5.98 8.65 7.39
N VAL A 12 -7.28 8.36 7.32
CA VAL A 12 -8.08 8.02 8.51
C VAL A 12 -7.49 6.78 9.19
N LEU A 13 -7.14 5.77 8.41
CA LEU A 13 -6.53 4.55 8.92
C LEU A 13 -5.22 4.86 9.67
N TYR A 14 -4.40 5.76 9.13
CA TYR A 14 -3.17 6.19 9.79
C TYR A 14 -3.46 6.91 11.12
N GLU A 15 -4.46 7.80 11.13
CA GLU A 15 -4.80 8.60 12.31
C GLU A 15 -5.37 7.79 13.46
N LEU A 16 -5.89 6.58 13.18
CA LEU A 16 -6.42 5.69 14.21
C LEU A 16 -5.33 5.05 15.06
N ASN A 17 -4.05 5.22 14.72
CA ASN A 17 -2.90 4.68 15.45
C ASN A 17 -2.96 3.15 15.64
N ILE A 18 -3.47 2.44 14.65
CA ILE A 18 -3.52 0.99 14.67
C ILE A 18 -2.11 0.43 14.45
N PRO A 19 -1.68 -0.61 15.20
CA PRO A 19 -0.35 -1.18 14.98
C PRO A 19 -0.16 -1.62 13.52
N HIS A 20 0.96 -1.25 12.93
CA HIS A 20 1.25 -1.53 11.53
C HIS A 20 1.17 -3.03 11.22
N LYS A 21 1.61 -3.89 12.14
CA LYS A 21 1.54 -5.35 11.98
C LYS A 21 0.11 -5.84 11.83
N ASP A 22 -0.84 -5.23 12.52
CA ASP A 22 -2.26 -5.60 12.44
C ASP A 22 -2.87 -5.14 11.12
N ILE A 23 -2.45 -3.99 10.61
CA ILE A 23 -2.87 -3.49 9.31
C ILE A 23 -2.36 -4.42 8.19
N LEU A 24 -1.09 -4.84 8.27
CA LEU A 24 -0.53 -5.79 7.31
C LEU A 24 -1.25 -7.14 7.37
N LYS A 25 -1.61 -7.59 8.56
CA LYS A 25 -2.34 -8.83 8.75
C LYS A 25 -3.70 -8.77 8.05
N ALA A 26 -4.43 -7.68 8.23
CA ALA A 26 -5.72 -7.46 7.58
C ALA A 26 -5.57 -7.38 6.05
N LYS A 27 -4.56 -6.66 5.57
CA LYS A 27 -4.27 -6.55 4.14
C LYS A 27 -4.01 -7.93 3.53
N ASN A 28 -3.17 -8.73 4.17
CA ASN A 28 -2.85 -10.08 3.70
C ASN A 28 -4.08 -10.98 3.72
N THR A 29 -4.94 -10.84 4.73
CA THR A 29 -6.18 -11.61 4.82
C THR A 29 -7.08 -11.35 3.61
N PHE A 30 -7.24 -10.10 3.21
CA PHE A 30 -8.02 -9.76 2.02
C PHE A 30 -7.36 -10.26 0.74
N LEU A 31 -6.03 -10.20 0.64
CA LEU A 31 -5.32 -10.67 -0.54
C LEU A 31 -5.37 -12.20 -0.69
N GLU A 32 -5.27 -12.93 0.43
CA GLU A 32 -5.30 -14.39 0.43
C GLU A 32 -6.72 -14.93 0.26
N THR A 33 -7.73 -14.17 0.68
CA THR A 33 -9.13 -14.58 0.62
C THR A 33 -9.96 -13.49 -0.05
N PRO A 34 -9.89 -13.36 -1.39
CA PRO A 34 -10.66 -12.34 -2.11
C PRO A 34 -12.17 -12.43 -1.91
N LEU A 35 -12.66 -13.62 -1.56
CA LEU A 35 -14.09 -13.85 -1.28
C LEU A 35 -14.59 -12.97 -0.12
N LEU A 36 -13.71 -12.57 0.80
CA LEU A 36 -14.09 -11.68 1.90
C LEU A 36 -14.62 -10.34 1.40
N ILE A 37 -14.04 -9.82 0.33
CA ILE A 37 -14.51 -8.56 -0.27
C ILE A 37 -15.95 -8.73 -0.76
N ASP A 38 -16.24 -9.85 -1.43
CA ASP A 38 -17.58 -10.15 -1.93
C ASP A 38 -18.59 -10.30 -0.79
N ILE A 39 -18.21 -11.00 0.26
CA ILE A 39 -19.08 -11.23 1.43
C ILE A 39 -19.38 -9.91 2.13
N LEU A 40 -18.35 -9.14 2.41
CA LEU A 40 -18.49 -7.89 3.18
C LEU A 40 -19.13 -6.75 2.36
N SER A 41 -19.13 -6.85 1.04
CA SER A 41 -19.78 -5.88 0.16
C SER A 41 -21.16 -6.33 -0.32
N ASN A 42 -21.58 -7.57 -0.02
CA ASN A 42 -22.85 -8.11 -0.49
C ASN A 42 -24.03 -7.52 0.27
N PRO A 43 -24.94 -6.81 -0.41
CA PRO A 43 -26.08 -6.17 0.27
C PRO A 43 -27.11 -7.16 0.84
N THR A 44 -27.09 -8.43 0.41
CA THR A 44 -28.01 -9.45 0.93
C THR A 44 -27.56 -10.04 2.27
N ILE A 45 -26.31 -9.83 2.65
CA ILE A 45 -25.79 -10.29 3.94
C ILE A 45 -26.05 -9.21 4.98
N THR A 46 -26.59 -9.59 6.14
CA THR A 46 -26.94 -8.63 7.18
C THR A 46 -25.70 -8.00 7.82
N LYS A 47 -25.89 -6.82 8.41
CA LYS A 47 -24.82 -6.13 9.12
C LYS A 47 -24.28 -7.00 10.27
N GLU A 48 -25.13 -7.68 10.99
CA GLU A 48 -24.76 -8.55 12.10
C GLU A 48 -23.88 -9.72 11.62
N GLU A 49 -24.23 -10.32 10.49
CA GLU A 49 -23.45 -11.40 9.90
C GLU A 49 -22.08 -10.90 9.46
N LYS A 50 -22.01 -9.73 8.84
CA LYS A 50 -20.73 -9.13 8.44
C LYS A 50 -19.87 -8.83 9.65
N CYS A 51 -20.42 -8.26 10.70
CA CYS A 51 -19.72 -7.98 11.95
C CYS A 51 -19.19 -9.26 12.60
N SER A 52 -19.95 -10.35 12.56
CA SER A 52 -19.50 -11.64 13.08
C SER A 52 -18.28 -12.17 12.34
N VAL A 53 -18.26 -12.03 11.02
CA VAL A 53 -17.11 -12.43 10.20
C VAL A 53 -15.89 -11.59 10.57
N ILE A 54 -16.06 -10.26 10.66
CA ILE A 54 -14.97 -9.35 11.01
C ILE A 54 -14.40 -9.68 12.40
N ASP A 55 -15.26 -9.95 13.36
CA ASP A 55 -14.83 -10.28 14.73
C ASP A 55 -14.00 -11.56 14.80
N LYS A 56 -14.24 -12.50 13.88
CA LYS A 56 -13.52 -13.79 13.85
C LYS A 56 -12.23 -13.75 13.05
N VAL A 57 -12.14 -12.88 12.05
CA VAL A 57 -11.07 -12.92 11.05
C VAL A 57 -9.98 -11.89 11.33
N PHE A 58 -10.33 -10.74 11.86
CA PHE A 58 -9.40 -9.61 11.99
C PHE A 58 -8.97 -9.34 13.43
N PRO A 59 -7.77 -8.76 13.63
CA PRO A 59 -7.33 -8.31 14.96
C PRO A 59 -8.28 -7.25 15.53
N ASP A 60 -8.41 -7.21 16.86
CA ASP A 60 -9.31 -6.29 17.55
C ASP A 60 -9.06 -4.82 17.20
N SER A 61 -7.79 -4.46 17.01
CA SER A 61 -7.40 -3.07 16.74
C SER A 61 -7.96 -2.51 15.45
N ILE A 62 -8.23 -3.35 14.44
CA ILE A 62 -8.68 -2.90 13.12
C ILE A 62 -10.16 -3.18 12.86
N LYS A 63 -10.83 -3.92 13.73
CA LYS A 63 -12.24 -4.31 13.53
C LYS A 63 -13.15 -3.10 13.29
N SER A 64 -13.02 -2.07 14.11
CA SER A 64 -13.86 -0.86 14.00
C SER A 64 -13.70 -0.18 12.64
N PHE A 65 -12.47 -0.12 12.14
CA PHE A 65 -12.20 0.46 10.83
C PHE A 65 -12.87 -0.36 9.72
N ILE A 66 -12.70 -1.69 9.75
CA ILE A 66 -13.31 -2.58 8.75
C ILE A 66 -14.84 -2.48 8.79
N LYS A 67 -15.43 -2.47 9.99
CA LYS A 67 -16.87 -2.30 10.15
C LYS A 67 -17.35 -0.96 9.58
N GLY A 68 -16.58 0.10 9.78
CA GLY A 68 -16.86 1.41 9.22
C GLY A 68 -16.83 1.39 7.70
N MET A 69 -15.84 0.72 7.11
CA MET A 69 -15.73 0.59 5.66
C MET A 69 -16.93 -0.18 5.09
N CYS A 70 -17.40 -1.21 5.78
CA CYS A 70 -18.63 -1.91 5.40
C CYS A 70 -19.84 -0.99 5.41
N SER A 71 -20.00 -0.21 6.48
CA SER A 71 -21.14 0.70 6.65
C SER A 71 -21.19 1.78 5.58
N PHE A 72 -20.02 2.28 5.15
CA PHE A 72 -19.94 3.33 4.14
C PHE A 72 -19.84 2.79 2.71
N GLY A 73 -19.81 1.47 2.52
CA GLY A 73 -19.77 0.86 1.19
C GLY A 73 -18.41 0.92 0.51
N HIS A 74 -17.32 1.01 1.27
CA HIS A 74 -15.96 1.13 0.73
C HIS A 74 -15.17 -0.18 0.68
N ILE A 75 -15.76 -1.31 1.02
CA ILE A 75 -15.03 -2.59 1.09
C ILE A 75 -14.46 -3.02 -0.27
N LYS A 76 -15.14 -2.72 -1.36
CA LYS A 76 -14.62 -3.07 -2.70
C LYS A 76 -13.30 -2.38 -3.02
N GLU A 77 -13.03 -1.26 -2.36
CA GLU A 77 -11.83 -0.46 -2.55
C GLU A 77 -10.79 -0.69 -1.45
N ILE A 78 -10.99 -1.72 -0.61
CA ILE A 78 -10.15 -1.91 0.59
C ILE A 78 -8.66 -2.08 0.26
N ASN A 79 -8.33 -2.75 -0.85
CA ASN A 79 -6.94 -2.91 -1.24
C ASN A 79 -6.31 -1.56 -1.63
N SER A 80 -7.07 -0.70 -2.31
CA SER A 80 -6.62 0.66 -2.66
C SER A 80 -6.46 1.52 -1.41
N ILE A 81 -7.31 1.31 -0.41
CA ILE A 81 -7.25 2.03 0.87
C ILE A 81 -5.97 1.66 1.63
N PHE A 82 -5.62 0.36 1.68
CA PHE A 82 -4.38 -0.08 2.31
C PHE A 82 -3.16 0.44 1.59
N GLU A 83 -3.19 0.47 0.26
CA GLU A 83 -2.10 1.03 -0.55
C GLU A 83 -1.93 2.53 -0.28
N ALA A 84 -3.04 3.28 -0.21
CA ALA A 84 -3.01 4.70 0.13
C ALA A 84 -2.46 4.94 1.53
N TYR A 85 -2.80 4.07 2.49
CA TYR A 85 -2.25 4.11 3.83
C TYR A 85 -0.72 3.95 3.82
N GLU A 86 -0.22 2.98 3.08
CA GLU A 86 1.22 2.74 2.98
C GLU A 86 1.95 3.94 2.36
N ASP A 87 1.40 4.49 1.28
CA ASP A 87 1.97 5.67 0.63
C ASP A 87 1.98 6.88 1.56
N TYR A 88 0.91 7.08 2.31
CA TYR A 88 0.81 8.17 3.27
C TYR A 88 1.84 8.01 4.41
N THR A 89 2.00 6.78 4.90
CA THR A 89 2.98 6.47 5.96
C THR A 89 4.40 6.76 5.48
N LEU A 90 4.74 6.36 4.26
CA LEU A 90 6.05 6.64 3.67
C LEU A 90 6.30 8.14 3.52
N LYS A 91 5.28 8.87 3.08
CA LYS A 91 5.36 10.33 2.92
C LYS A 91 5.63 11.03 4.26
N LEU A 92 4.93 10.60 5.32
CA LEU A 92 5.09 11.20 6.66
C LEU A 92 6.44 10.84 7.30
N SER A 93 6.99 9.67 7.00
CA SER A 93 8.29 9.25 7.52
C SER A 93 9.45 9.86 6.72
N ASN A 94 9.15 10.76 5.77
CA ASN A 94 10.14 11.38 4.89
C ASN A 94 10.91 10.33 4.07
N THR A 95 10.18 9.32 3.60
CA THR A 95 10.73 8.23 2.79
C THR A 95 10.25 8.37 1.35
N LEU A 96 11.18 8.32 0.41
CA LEU A 96 10.89 8.34 -1.01
C LEU A 96 10.72 6.90 -1.52
N LYS A 97 9.65 6.66 -2.27
CA LYS A 97 9.41 5.35 -2.88
C LYS A 97 9.89 5.39 -4.33
N ALA A 98 10.79 4.49 -4.69
CA ALA A 98 11.35 4.40 -6.04
C ALA A 98 11.30 2.97 -6.55
N GLU A 99 11.19 2.80 -7.87
CA GLU A 99 11.24 1.50 -8.53
C GLU A 99 12.40 1.49 -9.52
N LEU A 100 13.28 0.50 -9.41
CA LEU A 100 14.40 0.32 -10.30
C LEU A 100 14.15 -0.90 -11.19
N ILE A 101 14.00 -0.66 -12.49
CA ILE A 101 13.78 -1.72 -13.48
C ILE A 101 15.11 -2.00 -14.17
N TYR A 102 15.50 -3.27 -14.25
CA TYR A 102 16.81 -3.67 -14.75
C TYR A 102 16.73 -4.91 -15.61
N VAL A 103 17.73 -5.11 -16.47
CA VAL A 103 17.94 -6.36 -17.20
C VAL A 103 18.82 -7.29 -16.38
N ASN A 104 19.98 -6.77 -15.95
CA ASN A 104 20.92 -7.48 -15.07
C ASN A 104 20.88 -6.83 -13.69
N LYS A 105 20.75 -7.66 -12.65
CA LYS A 105 20.63 -7.16 -11.29
C LYS A 105 21.83 -6.29 -10.91
N PRO A 106 21.61 -5.04 -10.45
CA PRO A 106 22.69 -4.19 -10.01
C PRO A 106 23.33 -4.71 -8.72
N THR A 107 24.58 -4.37 -8.50
CA THR A 107 25.28 -4.73 -7.26
C THR A 107 24.75 -3.89 -6.10
N ASP A 108 25.00 -4.35 -4.87
CA ASP A 108 24.60 -3.59 -3.68
C ASP A 108 25.22 -2.20 -3.67
N ILE A 109 26.44 -2.05 -4.16
CA ILE A 109 27.13 -0.76 -4.26
C ILE A 109 26.39 0.17 -5.23
N GLN A 110 25.93 -0.36 -6.35
CA GLN A 110 25.16 0.43 -7.33
C GLN A 110 23.82 0.87 -6.75
N ILE A 111 23.13 -0.01 -6.05
CA ILE A 111 21.86 0.30 -5.39
C ILE A 111 22.05 1.41 -4.36
N GLU A 112 23.11 1.35 -3.55
CA GLU A 112 23.43 2.37 -2.57
C GLU A 112 23.73 3.73 -3.22
N LYS A 113 24.41 3.73 -4.37
CA LYS A 113 24.66 4.96 -5.12
C LYS A 113 23.36 5.59 -5.60
N PHE A 114 22.42 4.79 -6.11
CA PHE A 114 21.09 5.28 -6.50
C PHE A 114 20.38 5.89 -5.30
N ARG A 115 20.43 5.18 -4.16
CA ARG A 115 19.78 5.65 -2.92
C ARG A 115 20.33 6.98 -2.46
N GLU A 116 21.65 7.14 -2.43
CA GLU A 116 22.31 8.37 -2.01
C GLU A 116 21.98 9.54 -2.97
N THR A 117 21.99 9.28 -4.27
CA THR A 117 21.64 10.26 -5.27
C THR A 117 20.21 10.77 -5.09
N LEU A 118 19.26 9.84 -4.85
CA LEU A 118 17.87 10.19 -4.64
C LEU A 118 17.65 10.95 -3.34
N LYS A 119 18.36 10.58 -2.27
CA LYS A 119 18.28 11.30 -1.00
C LYS A 119 18.67 12.76 -1.16
N LYS A 120 19.74 13.02 -1.88
CA LYS A 120 20.22 14.39 -2.13
C LYS A 120 19.28 15.15 -3.05
N LYS A 121 18.84 14.52 -4.13
CA LYS A 121 18.01 15.18 -5.14
C LYS A 121 16.64 15.57 -4.58
N TYR A 122 16.03 14.74 -3.79
CA TYR A 122 14.68 14.95 -3.25
C TYR A 122 14.67 15.42 -1.80
N ASN A 123 15.84 15.58 -1.20
CA ASN A 123 16.00 16.03 0.19
C ASN A 123 15.16 15.20 1.17
N VAL A 124 15.29 13.88 1.07
CA VAL A 124 14.59 12.92 1.95
C VAL A 124 15.59 12.16 2.81
N SER A 125 15.12 11.66 3.95
CA SER A 125 15.97 10.92 4.89
C SER A 125 16.17 9.47 4.48
N ASN A 126 15.17 8.87 3.83
CA ASN A 126 15.19 7.46 3.44
C ASN A 126 14.67 7.29 2.02
N VAL A 127 15.16 6.26 1.34
CA VAL A 127 14.68 5.88 0.02
C VAL A 127 14.38 4.38 0.02
N ASN A 128 13.16 4.02 -0.36
CA ASN A 128 12.75 2.63 -0.52
C ASN A 128 12.77 2.29 -2.00
N ILE A 129 13.73 1.44 -2.41
CA ILE A 129 13.90 1.05 -3.81
C ILE A 129 13.37 -0.36 -4.02
N ASN A 130 12.34 -0.49 -4.86
CA ASN A 130 11.84 -1.78 -5.32
C ASN A 130 12.60 -2.19 -6.58
N LEU A 131 13.10 -3.41 -6.61
CA LEU A 131 13.81 -3.96 -7.76
C LEU A 131 12.85 -4.78 -8.61
N LYS A 132 12.84 -4.52 -9.92
CA LYS A 132 12.02 -5.27 -10.87
C LYS A 132 12.86 -5.63 -12.08
N GLN A 133 12.89 -6.91 -12.43
CA GLN A 133 13.58 -7.37 -13.63
C GLN A 133 12.67 -7.29 -14.84
N ASP A 134 13.17 -6.72 -15.92
CA ASP A 134 12.44 -6.66 -17.19
C ASP A 134 13.41 -6.95 -18.33
N THR A 135 13.33 -8.15 -18.87
CA THR A 135 14.22 -8.61 -19.93
C THR A 135 13.91 -7.99 -21.29
N SER A 136 12.80 -7.27 -21.42
CA SER A 136 12.45 -6.57 -22.65
C SER A 136 13.26 -5.30 -22.86
N LEU A 137 13.95 -4.80 -21.82
CA LEU A 137 14.79 -3.63 -21.94
C LEU A 137 16.06 -3.92 -22.75
N ILE A 138 16.49 -2.93 -23.52
CA ILE A 138 17.72 -3.02 -24.32
C ILE A 138 18.89 -2.48 -23.47
N GLY A 139 19.23 -3.19 -22.42
CA GLY A 139 20.30 -2.80 -21.49
C GLY A 139 19.94 -1.61 -20.61
N GLY A 140 20.77 -1.34 -19.61
CA GLY A 140 20.62 -0.19 -18.74
C GLY A 140 19.56 -0.35 -17.65
N TYR A 141 19.14 0.78 -17.12
CA TYR A 141 18.19 0.84 -15.99
C TYR A 141 17.11 1.87 -16.26
N ILE A 142 15.92 1.61 -15.73
CA ILE A 142 14.85 2.60 -15.65
C ILE A 142 14.56 2.84 -14.17
N LEU A 143 14.71 4.07 -13.72
CA LEU A 143 14.41 4.45 -12.35
C LEU A 143 13.15 5.29 -12.33
N LYS A 144 12.11 4.81 -11.64
CA LYS A 144 10.84 5.52 -11.50
C LYS A 144 10.71 6.06 -10.09
N VAL A 145 10.44 7.35 -9.98
CA VAL A 145 10.23 8.03 -8.71
C VAL A 145 8.89 8.76 -8.79
N GLY A 146 7.88 8.19 -8.15
CA GLY A 146 6.52 8.68 -8.32
C GLY A 146 6.11 8.61 -9.78
N ASP A 147 5.76 9.76 -10.37
CA ASP A 147 5.38 9.85 -11.78
C ASP A 147 6.56 10.18 -12.71
N VAL A 148 7.76 10.33 -12.16
CA VAL A 148 8.95 10.69 -12.93
C VAL A 148 9.76 9.44 -13.26
N GLU A 149 10.12 9.32 -14.54
CA GLU A 149 10.90 8.19 -15.03
C GLU A 149 12.27 8.68 -15.51
N PHE A 150 13.32 8.05 -14.98
CA PHE A 150 14.70 8.33 -15.40
C PHE A 150 15.24 7.14 -16.17
N ASN A 151 15.53 7.34 -17.46
CA ASN A 151 16.13 6.31 -18.31
C ASN A 151 17.64 6.50 -18.34
N LYS A 152 18.37 5.41 -18.08
CA LYS A 152 19.81 5.39 -18.22
C LYS A 152 20.21 4.12 -18.95
N SER A 153 20.36 4.25 -20.22
CA SER A 153 20.80 3.16 -21.10
C SER A 153 22.30 3.22 -21.34
#